data_e1999bf5e841ecc1960ec43dd4994edc
#
_entry.id   e1999bf5e841ecc1960ec43dd4994edc
#
_cell.length_a   1.000
_cell.length_b   1.000
_cell.length_c   1.000
_cell.angle_alpha   90.00
_cell.angle_beta   90.00
_cell.angle_gamma   90.00
#
_symmetry.space_group_name_H-M   'P 1'
#
loop_
_entity.id
_entity.type
_entity.pdbx_description
1 polymer ?
#
loop_
_entity_poly.entity_id
_entity_poly.type
_entity_poly.pdbx_seq_one_letter_code
_entity_poly.pdbx_strand_id
1 'polypeptide(L)'
;MELSLEQQIAFNKYVEGENIFITGPGGAGKSVLIKKIQQHAQEEQGKCVAVCALTGCAAILLDCGARTVHSWAGIGIANGPNTEIINRVMKSSFKKRNWYETDILIVDEVSMMSQKMFELLDALGRNIRKGKSHKPFGGIQVIFSGDFYQLPPVGDPEEPNTTNFCFESPNWFTTFLRQNHIQLIKIFRQSDSVYSTILNQLREGKVKRSSVNILTEQVNKKVPEEVIIKPTKLFPTKNKVQQININEMANLTTEVYEYKMKYVNDISTNPKDKNNLNNVSVKKLKTEDKLKVAGFTQEQIIAELEQIKKNLICEEELQLREGAQVMCVVNLDVEFAKICNGSQGIIVGFTESKDIKVPIVKFTNGVKMAINYHVWPSDNIPGIGVAQIPLILSWALTIHKSQGATLDIAEIDAGSGIFECGQTYVALSRVKSLEGLYLTALNVGKIKVNKKVQDFYNQLNNNNNTTELKQELEEIKQTTVLYPNSLQEKTTDVKKLVTLG
;
A
#
# COMPACT_ATOMS: atom_id res chain seq x y z
N MET A 1 -1.01 -20.59 -0.45
CA MET A 1 -1.08 -20.13 0.97
C MET A 1 -2.53 -20.25 1.40
N GLU A 2 -2.79 -20.96 2.47
CA GLU A 2 -4.13 -21.11 3.03
C GLU A 2 -4.56 -19.79 3.69
N LEU A 3 -5.83 -19.41 3.51
CA LEU A 3 -6.43 -18.24 4.16
C LEU A 3 -6.72 -18.56 5.63
N SER A 4 -6.59 -17.55 6.52
CA SER A 4 -7.15 -17.66 7.87
C SER A 4 -8.67 -17.71 7.79
N LEU A 5 -9.31 -18.11 8.89
CA LEU A 5 -10.77 -18.22 8.95
C LEU A 5 -11.46 -16.90 8.59
N GLU A 6 -11.00 -15.79 9.16
CA GLU A 6 -11.56 -14.46 8.89
C GLU A 6 -11.31 -14.02 7.45
N GLN A 7 -10.15 -14.38 6.88
CA GLN A 7 -9.86 -14.14 5.46
C GLN A 7 -10.78 -14.97 4.56
N GLN A 8 -11.10 -16.22 4.94
CA GLN A 8 -12.02 -17.07 4.19
C GLN A 8 -13.44 -16.51 4.21
N ILE A 9 -13.91 -16.02 5.37
CA ILE A 9 -15.23 -15.36 5.47
C ILE A 9 -15.28 -14.14 4.54
N ALA A 10 -14.25 -13.27 4.57
CA ALA A 10 -14.20 -12.11 3.69
C ALA A 10 -14.19 -12.52 2.21
N PHE A 11 -13.47 -13.59 1.87
CA PHE A 11 -13.41 -14.12 0.52
C PHE A 11 -14.77 -14.66 0.05
N ASN A 12 -15.48 -15.41 0.91
CA ASN A 12 -16.81 -15.93 0.61
C ASN A 12 -17.83 -14.79 0.34
N LYS A 13 -17.86 -13.77 1.22
CA LYS A 13 -18.72 -12.60 1.02
C LYS A 13 -18.41 -11.83 -0.26
N TYR A 14 -17.12 -11.74 -0.63
CA TYR A 14 -16.75 -11.19 -1.94
C TYR A 14 -17.35 -12.03 -3.08
N VAL A 15 -17.27 -13.37 -3.02
CA VAL A 15 -17.82 -14.26 -4.06
C VAL A 15 -19.34 -14.12 -4.15
N GLU A 16 -20.04 -13.92 -3.05
CA GLU A 16 -21.48 -13.63 -2.97
C GLU A 16 -21.86 -12.27 -3.60
N GLY A 17 -20.88 -11.45 -3.96
CA GLY A 17 -21.10 -10.13 -4.56
C GLY A 17 -21.37 -9.02 -3.57
N GLU A 18 -21.12 -9.25 -2.29
CA GLU A 18 -21.33 -8.28 -1.23
C GLU A 18 -20.26 -7.17 -1.24
N ASN A 19 -20.67 -5.96 -0.84
CA ASN A 19 -19.73 -4.90 -0.49
C ASN A 19 -19.14 -5.18 0.90
N ILE A 20 -17.83 -5.23 1.03
CA ILE A 20 -17.17 -5.62 2.28
C ILE A 20 -16.14 -4.58 2.75
N PHE A 21 -16.04 -4.44 4.05
CA PHE A 21 -14.96 -3.69 4.70
C PHE A 21 -14.07 -4.67 5.47
N ILE A 22 -12.80 -4.77 5.07
CA ILE A 22 -11.78 -5.63 5.67
C ILE A 22 -10.90 -4.77 6.57
N THR A 23 -10.91 -5.04 7.86
CA THR A 23 -10.09 -4.30 8.82
C THR A 23 -9.20 -5.24 9.65
N GLY A 24 -8.25 -4.66 10.36
CA GLY A 24 -7.35 -5.42 11.24
C GLY A 24 -5.97 -4.76 11.35
N PRO A 25 -5.14 -5.20 12.32
CA PRO A 25 -3.85 -4.59 12.59
C PRO A 25 -2.89 -4.66 11.39
N GLY A 26 -1.82 -3.88 11.47
CA GLY A 26 -0.71 -3.96 10.52
C GLY A 26 -0.13 -5.38 10.51
N GLY A 27 0.02 -5.97 9.32
CA GLY A 27 0.54 -7.34 9.19
C GLY A 27 -0.51 -8.45 9.33
N ALA A 28 -1.80 -8.15 9.38
CA ALA A 28 -2.88 -9.16 9.43
C ALA A 28 -3.19 -9.81 8.07
N GLY A 29 -2.41 -9.53 7.02
CA GLY A 29 -2.56 -10.18 5.73
C GLY A 29 -3.66 -9.58 4.82
N LYS A 30 -4.09 -8.33 5.06
CA LYS A 30 -5.07 -7.62 4.22
C LYS A 30 -4.65 -7.59 2.75
N SER A 31 -3.42 -7.19 2.45
CA SER A 31 -2.90 -7.09 1.07
C SER A 31 -2.79 -8.46 0.38
N VAL A 32 -2.53 -9.54 1.13
CA VAL A 32 -2.54 -10.91 0.60
C VAL A 32 -3.95 -11.31 0.16
N LEU A 33 -4.95 -11.00 0.98
CA LEU A 33 -6.34 -11.25 0.66
C LEU A 33 -6.81 -10.44 -0.57
N ILE A 34 -6.43 -9.17 -0.66
CA ILE A 34 -6.70 -8.31 -1.83
C ILE A 34 -6.17 -8.95 -3.11
N LYS A 35 -4.90 -9.38 -3.12
CA LYS A 35 -4.29 -10.05 -4.28
C LYS A 35 -5.06 -11.32 -4.67
N LYS A 36 -5.44 -12.13 -3.69
CA LYS A 36 -6.20 -13.36 -3.94
C LYS A 36 -7.59 -13.08 -4.50
N ILE A 37 -8.29 -12.06 -3.99
CA ILE A 37 -9.59 -11.61 -4.53
C ILE A 37 -9.42 -11.12 -5.97
N GLN A 38 -8.43 -10.29 -6.24
CA GLN A 38 -8.15 -9.78 -7.58
C GLN A 38 -7.88 -10.91 -8.57
N GLN A 39 -6.99 -11.85 -8.21
CA GLN A 39 -6.65 -12.99 -9.05
C GLN A 39 -7.88 -13.83 -9.37
N HIS A 40 -8.64 -14.24 -8.36
CA HIS A 40 -9.86 -15.02 -8.54
C HIS A 40 -10.89 -14.29 -9.41
N ALA A 41 -11.10 -12.97 -9.18
CA ALA A 41 -12.08 -12.20 -9.95
C ALA A 41 -11.69 -12.08 -11.43
N GLN A 42 -10.41 -11.93 -11.73
CA GLN A 42 -9.91 -11.80 -13.11
C GLN A 42 -9.82 -13.15 -13.82
N GLU A 43 -9.24 -14.17 -13.18
CA GLU A 43 -8.93 -15.44 -13.81
C GLU A 43 -10.14 -16.40 -13.83
N GLU A 44 -10.95 -16.44 -12.76
CA GLU A 44 -12.06 -17.39 -12.64
C GLU A 44 -13.42 -16.77 -12.98
N GLN A 45 -13.60 -15.46 -12.75
CA GLN A 45 -14.88 -14.80 -13.03
C GLN A 45 -14.87 -13.88 -14.25
N GLY A 46 -13.69 -13.60 -14.84
CA GLY A 46 -13.54 -12.70 -15.99
C GLY A 46 -13.95 -11.25 -15.72
N LYS A 47 -13.96 -10.82 -14.44
CA LYS A 47 -14.40 -9.49 -14.04
C LYS A 47 -13.29 -8.46 -14.16
N CYS A 48 -13.66 -7.23 -14.49
CA CYS A 48 -12.75 -6.10 -14.49
C CYS A 48 -12.59 -5.57 -13.05
N VAL A 49 -11.37 -5.74 -12.48
CA VAL A 49 -11.05 -5.33 -11.11
C VAL A 49 -10.15 -4.11 -11.14
N ALA A 50 -10.55 -3.05 -10.45
CA ALA A 50 -9.70 -1.90 -10.16
C ALA A 50 -9.20 -2.00 -8.71
N VAL A 51 -7.88 -2.14 -8.53
CA VAL A 51 -7.25 -2.06 -7.21
C VAL A 51 -6.68 -0.67 -7.03
N CYS A 52 -7.05 -0.03 -5.93
CA CYS A 52 -6.66 1.34 -5.62
C CYS A 52 -6.12 1.46 -4.19
N ALA A 53 -5.36 2.53 -3.95
CA ALA A 53 -4.98 2.95 -2.60
C ALA A 53 -5.10 4.48 -2.46
N LEU A 54 -5.07 5.00 -1.25
CA LEU A 54 -5.19 6.45 -1.00
C LEU A 54 -3.93 7.20 -1.40
N THR A 55 -2.75 6.56 -1.32
CA THR A 55 -1.46 7.17 -1.67
C THR A 55 -0.74 6.38 -2.74
N GLY A 56 0.13 7.05 -3.51
CA GLY A 56 0.96 6.38 -4.51
C GLY A 56 1.87 5.31 -3.89
N CYS A 57 2.41 5.60 -2.69
CA CYS A 57 3.22 4.66 -1.94
C CYS A 57 2.47 3.36 -1.63
N ALA A 58 1.25 3.47 -1.10
CA ALA A 58 0.43 2.31 -0.78
C ALA A 58 0.03 1.52 -2.04
N ALA A 59 -0.26 2.22 -3.15
CA ALA A 59 -0.58 1.57 -4.42
C ALA A 59 0.60 0.72 -4.94
N ILE A 60 1.81 1.27 -4.91
CA ILE A 60 3.03 0.56 -5.32
C ILE A 60 3.28 -0.65 -4.41
N LEU A 61 3.09 -0.51 -3.09
CA LEU A 61 3.29 -1.57 -2.10
C LEU A 61 2.34 -2.77 -2.29
N LEU A 62 1.17 -2.54 -2.86
CA LEU A 62 0.23 -3.63 -3.16
C LEU A 62 0.76 -4.57 -4.24
N ASP A 63 1.64 -4.11 -5.16
CA ASP A 63 2.29 -4.96 -6.17
C ASP A 63 1.30 -5.86 -6.94
N CYS A 64 0.25 -5.24 -7.45
CA CYS A 64 -0.80 -5.91 -8.21
C CYS A 64 -1.42 -5.01 -9.28
N GLY A 65 -0.64 -4.04 -9.80
CA GLY A 65 -1.12 -3.04 -10.75
C GLY A 65 -2.06 -2.01 -10.10
N ALA A 66 -1.95 -1.83 -8.78
CA ALA A 66 -2.76 -0.85 -8.06
C ALA A 66 -2.33 0.58 -8.37
N ARG A 67 -3.30 1.50 -8.38
CA ARG A 67 -3.11 2.94 -8.62
C ARG A 67 -3.78 3.77 -7.52
N THR A 68 -3.57 5.07 -7.51
CA THR A 68 -4.29 5.91 -6.54
C THR A 68 -5.78 5.99 -6.91
N VAL A 69 -6.64 6.02 -5.89
CA VAL A 69 -8.08 6.20 -6.11
C VAL A 69 -8.39 7.52 -6.85
N HIS A 70 -7.58 8.56 -6.65
CA HIS A 70 -7.68 9.83 -7.35
C HIS A 70 -7.49 9.68 -8.86
N SER A 71 -6.48 8.89 -9.26
CA SER A 71 -6.19 8.58 -10.67
C SER A 71 -7.30 7.74 -11.28
N TRP A 72 -7.70 6.64 -10.61
CA TRP A 72 -8.75 5.78 -11.10
C TRP A 72 -10.08 6.50 -11.29
N ALA A 73 -10.48 7.30 -10.30
CA ALA A 73 -11.74 8.05 -10.35
C ALA A 73 -11.71 9.27 -11.30
N GLY A 74 -10.53 9.69 -11.76
CA GLY A 74 -10.34 10.84 -12.65
C GLY A 74 -10.62 12.19 -11.98
N ILE A 75 -10.53 12.27 -10.64
CA ILE A 75 -10.90 13.45 -9.85
C ILE A 75 -9.75 14.46 -9.65
N GLY A 76 -8.53 14.11 -10.03
CA GLY A 76 -7.33 14.93 -9.78
C GLY A 76 -7.05 15.05 -8.27
N ILE A 77 -6.66 16.23 -7.79
CA ILE A 77 -6.38 16.47 -6.36
C ILE A 77 -7.66 16.53 -5.51
N ALA A 78 -8.84 16.52 -6.15
CA ALA A 78 -10.16 16.60 -5.51
C ALA A 78 -10.39 17.87 -4.64
N ASN A 79 -9.73 18.97 -4.98
CA ASN A 79 -9.94 20.26 -4.33
C ASN A 79 -11.24 20.93 -4.81
N GLY A 80 -11.94 21.62 -3.91
CA GLY A 80 -13.17 22.32 -4.16
C GLY A 80 -14.43 21.50 -3.88
N PRO A 81 -15.62 22.06 -4.20
CA PRO A 81 -16.91 21.43 -3.95
C PRO A 81 -17.10 20.13 -4.77
N ASN A 82 -17.68 19.09 -4.17
CA ASN A 82 -17.96 17.82 -4.83
C ASN A 82 -18.77 17.99 -6.12
N THR A 83 -19.71 18.95 -6.17
CA THR A 83 -20.51 19.25 -7.36
C THR A 83 -19.69 19.68 -8.55
N GLU A 84 -18.67 20.51 -8.35
CA GLU A 84 -17.76 20.96 -9.41
C GLU A 84 -16.88 19.81 -9.93
N ILE A 85 -16.38 18.99 -9.00
CA ILE A 85 -15.55 17.81 -9.34
C ILE A 85 -16.39 16.83 -10.16
N ILE A 86 -17.63 16.54 -9.72
CA ILE A 86 -18.56 15.65 -10.44
C ILE A 86 -18.80 16.22 -11.85
N ASN A 87 -19.12 17.49 -11.98
CA ASN A 87 -19.37 18.12 -13.29
C ASN A 87 -18.15 18.03 -14.22
N ARG A 88 -16.93 18.20 -13.69
CA ARG A 88 -15.69 18.07 -14.46
C ARG A 88 -15.45 16.63 -14.95
N VAL A 89 -15.72 15.63 -14.12
CA VAL A 89 -15.59 14.21 -14.50
C VAL A 89 -16.69 13.84 -15.50
N MET A 90 -17.93 14.29 -15.30
CA MET A 90 -19.06 14.00 -16.17
C MET A 90 -18.88 14.54 -17.60
N LYS A 91 -18.15 15.64 -17.79
CA LYS A 91 -17.85 16.21 -19.12
C LYS A 91 -16.79 15.41 -19.89
N SER A 92 -16.04 14.53 -19.26
CA SER A 92 -14.95 13.77 -19.90
C SER A 92 -15.34 12.30 -20.06
N SER A 93 -15.46 11.84 -21.31
CA SER A 93 -15.71 10.42 -21.62
C SER A 93 -14.55 9.54 -21.13
N PHE A 94 -13.31 10.01 -21.27
CA PHE A 94 -12.11 9.34 -20.80
C PHE A 94 -12.13 9.06 -19.28
N LYS A 95 -12.47 10.08 -18.46
CA LYS A 95 -12.52 9.92 -17.01
C LYS A 95 -13.64 8.98 -16.54
N LYS A 96 -14.74 8.90 -17.30
CA LYS A 96 -15.88 8.00 -17.01
C LYS A 96 -15.59 6.55 -17.38
N ARG A 97 -14.63 6.29 -18.26
CA ARG A 97 -14.36 4.96 -18.78
C ARG A 97 -14.11 3.93 -17.67
N ASN A 98 -13.23 4.25 -16.74
CA ASN A 98 -12.93 3.38 -15.60
C ASN A 98 -14.20 2.99 -14.81
N TRP A 99 -15.09 3.96 -14.59
CA TRP A 99 -16.36 3.74 -13.88
C TRP A 99 -17.31 2.79 -14.61
N TYR A 100 -17.33 2.81 -15.94
CA TYR A 100 -18.17 1.91 -16.73
C TYR A 100 -17.58 0.50 -16.79
N GLU A 101 -16.26 0.38 -16.95
CA GLU A 101 -15.56 -0.89 -17.15
C GLU A 101 -15.33 -1.66 -15.85
N THR A 102 -15.27 -0.99 -14.70
CA THR A 102 -14.97 -1.63 -13.41
C THR A 102 -16.19 -2.36 -12.86
N ASP A 103 -16.05 -3.67 -12.63
CA ASP A 103 -17.04 -4.48 -11.92
C ASP A 103 -16.79 -4.49 -10.41
N ILE A 104 -15.51 -4.53 -10.00
CA ILE A 104 -15.08 -4.58 -8.60
C ILE A 104 -14.06 -3.48 -8.34
N LEU A 105 -14.33 -2.63 -7.36
CA LEU A 105 -13.41 -1.60 -6.87
C LEU A 105 -12.86 -2.02 -5.50
N ILE A 106 -11.57 -2.26 -5.43
CA ILE A 106 -10.85 -2.51 -4.18
C ILE A 106 -10.08 -1.26 -3.79
N VAL A 107 -10.24 -0.77 -2.56
CA VAL A 107 -9.50 0.39 -2.05
C VAL A 107 -8.82 0.02 -0.74
N ASP A 108 -7.48 0.07 -0.72
CA ASP A 108 -6.68 -0.19 0.48
C ASP A 108 -6.27 1.13 1.18
N GLU A 109 -5.84 0.99 2.43
CA GLU A 109 -5.42 2.08 3.33
C GLU A 109 -6.51 3.15 3.54
N VAL A 110 -7.79 2.73 3.62
CA VAL A 110 -8.94 3.65 3.72
C VAL A 110 -8.99 4.44 5.04
N SER A 111 -8.09 4.21 6.00
CA SER A 111 -7.96 5.04 7.20
C SER A 111 -7.71 6.51 6.86
N MET A 112 -7.05 6.80 5.74
CA MET A 112 -6.76 8.14 5.26
C MET A 112 -7.86 8.70 4.35
N MET A 113 -8.93 7.95 4.07
CA MET A 113 -10.07 8.42 3.27
C MET A 113 -10.97 9.28 4.12
N SER A 114 -11.20 10.52 3.67
CA SER A 114 -12.15 11.42 4.31
C SER A 114 -13.61 11.09 3.94
N GLN A 115 -14.53 11.56 4.80
CA GLN A 115 -15.97 11.52 4.53
C GLN A 115 -16.30 12.14 3.18
N LYS A 116 -15.75 13.34 2.88
CA LYS A 116 -15.95 14.07 1.62
C LYS A 116 -15.55 13.21 0.41
N MET A 117 -14.39 12.56 0.50
CA MET A 117 -13.88 11.70 -0.57
C MET A 117 -14.78 10.48 -0.80
N PHE A 118 -15.21 9.81 0.26
CA PHE A 118 -16.11 8.67 0.19
C PHE A 118 -17.44 9.06 -0.49
N GLU A 119 -18.05 10.17 -0.06
CA GLU A 119 -19.29 10.68 -0.61
C GLU A 119 -19.15 11.12 -2.07
N LEU A 120 -17.99 11.71 -2.43
CA LEU A 120 -17.67 12.06 -3.82
C LEU A 120 -17.62 10.82 -4.72
N LEU A 121 -16.96 9.75 -4.27
CA LEU A 121 -16.85 8.50 -5.03
C LEU A 121 -18.21 7.82 -5.20
N ASP A 122 -19.02 7.73 -4.14
CA ASP A 122 -20.39 7.19 -4.22
C ASP A 122 -21.25 8.01 -5.20
N ALA A 123 -21.21 9.34 -5.09
CA ALA A 123 -21.96 10.22 -5.98
C ALA A 123 -21.51 10.09 -7.45
N LEU A 124 -20.22 9.98 -7.73
CA LEU A 124 -19.70 9.75 -9.09
C LEU A 124 -20.22 8.43 -9.66
N GLY A 125 -20.12 7.33 -8.91
CA GLY A 125 -20.64 6.04 -9.33
C GLY A 125 -22.12 6.10 -9.71
N ARG A 126 -22.95 6.70 -8.85
CA ARG A 126 -24.40 6.89 -9.08
C ARG A 126 -24.70 7.78 -10.29
N ASN A 127 -23.97 8.87 -10.48
CA ASN A 127 -24.17 9.79 -11.60
C ASN A 127 -23.73 9.21 -12.94
N ILE A 128 -22.65 8.46 -12.97
CA ILE A 128 -22.09 7.86 -14.20
C ILE A 128 -22.90 6.63 -14.60
N ARG A 129 -23.21 5.74 -13.68
CA ARG A 129 -23.93 4.47 -13.92
C ARG A 129 -25.44 4.63 -13.69
N LYS A 130 -26.07 5.53 -14.44
CA LYS A 130 -27.47 5.95 -14.26
C LYS A 130 -28.49 4.82 -14.11
N GLY A 131 -28.34 3.71 -14.83
CA GLY A 131 -29.21 2.54 -14.72
C GLY A 131 -29.16 1.82 -13.35
N LYS A 132 -28.13 2.11 -12.55
CA LYS A 132 -27.91 1.55 -11.19
C LYS A 132 -27.72 2.65 -10.14
N SER A 133 -28.19 3.87 -10.40
CA SER A 133 -28.00 5.04 -9.52
C SER A 133 -28.60 4.88 -8.11
N HIS A 134 -29.59 3.99 -7.94
CA HIS A 134 -30.16 3.64 -6.63
C HIS A 134 -29.22 2.80 -5.76
N LYS A 135 -28.20 2.14 -6.36
CA LYS A 135 -27.23 1.32 -5.64
C LYS A 135 -26.01 2.14 -5.24
N PRO A 136 -25.36 1.85 -4.10
CA PRO A 136 -24.08 2.44 -3.73
C PRO A 136 -23.06 2.28 -4.87
N PHE A 137 -22.23 3.30 -5.09
CA PHE A 137 -21.21 3.36 -6.15
C PHE A 137 -21.73 3.01 -7.56
N GLY A 138 -23.04 3.23 -7.82
CA GLY A 138 -23.65 2.86 -9.10
C GLY A 138 -23.64 1.36 -9.36
N GLY A 139 -23.64 0.54 -8.32
CA GLY A 139 -23.66 -0.92 -8.37
C GLY A 139 -22.33 -1.56 -8.79
N ILE A 140 -21.21 -0.86 -8.63
CA ILE A 140 -19.87 -1.47 -8.56
C ILE A 140 -19.78 -2.20 -7.23
N GLN A 141 -19.29 -3.43 -7.21
CA GLN A 141 -18.98 -4.12 -5.97
C GLN A 141 -17.76 -3.45 -5.31
N VAL A 142 -17.89 -3.03 -4.06
CA VAL A 142 -16.84 -2.24 -3.37
C VAL A 142 -16.23 -3.05 -2.23
N ILE A 143 -14.91 -3.14 -2.22
CA ILE A 143 -14.12 -3.81 -1.19
C ILE A 143 -13.15 -2.79 -0.61
N PHE A 144 -13.40 -2.34 0.61
CA PHE A 144 -12.51 -1.43 1.31
C PHE A 144 -11.64 -2.19 2.30
N SER A 145 -10.38 -1.77 2.41
CA SER A 145 -9.41 -2.37 3.32
C SER A 145 -8.64 -1.30 4.07
N GLY A 146 -8.42 -1.50 5.38
CA GLY A 146 -7.63 -0.56 6.18
C GLY A 146 -7.78 -0.77 7.68
N ASP A 147 -7.09 0.04 8.45
CA ASP A 147 -7.12 0.05 9.90
C ASP A 147 -7.29 1.49 10.40
N PHE A 148 -8.48 1.85 10.85
CA PHE A 148 -8.76 3.22 11.30
C PHE A 148 -7.96 3.65 12.54
N TYR A 149 -7.32 2.71 13.25
CA TYR A 149 -6.36 3.04 14.30
C TYR A 149 -5.00 3.52 13.76
N GLN A 150 -4.77 3.45 12.44
CA GLN A 150 -3.60 4.03 11.78
C GLN A 150 -3.81 5.53 11.53
N LEU A 151 -3.11 6.09 10.53
CA LEU A 151 -3.18 7.53 10.27
C LEU A 151 -4.56 7.96 9.75
N PRO A 152 -5.13 9.05 10.32
CA PRO A 152 -6.40 9.59 9.89
C PRO A 152 -6.30 10.35 8.57
N PRO A 153 -7.46 10.79 8.00
CA PRO A 153 -7.48 11.71 6.87
C PRO A 153 -6.74 13.01 7.19
N VAL A 154 -6.00 13.50 6.19
CA VAL A 154 -5.36 14.82 6.24
C VAL A 154 -6.24 15.78 5.42
N GLY A 155 -6.81 16.78 6.08
CA GLY A 155 -7.72 17.72 5.46
C GLY A 155 -7.60 19.10 6.06
N ASP A 156 -8.54 19.96 5.69
CA ASP A 156 -8.66 21.33 6.21
C ASP A 156 -9.60 21.34 7.42
N PRO A 157 -9.14 21.78 8.61
CA PRO A 157 -10.01 21.91 9.78
C PRO A 157 -11.20 22.86 9.57
N GLU A 158 -11.09 23.83 8.66
CA GLU A 158 -12.19 24.72 8.28
C GLU A 158 -13.26 24.02 7.42
N GLU A 159 -12.90 22.87 6.82
CA GLU A 159 -13.83 22.02 6.07
C GLU A 159 -13.89 20.61 6.74
N PRO A 160 -14.72 20.44 7.80
CA PRO A 160 -14.71 19.23 8.65
C PRO A 160 -14.87 17.91 7.89
N ASN A 161 -15.61 17.88 6.79
CA ASN A 161 -15.81 16.68 5.97
C ASN A 161 -14.50 16.15 5.37
N THR A 162 -13.45 16.98 5.29
CA THR A 162 -12.11 16.57 4.81
C THR A 162 -11.29 15.91 5.88
N THR A 163 -11.58 16.15 7.16
CA THR A 163 -10.89 15.56 8.33
C THR A 163 -11.68 14.43 8.99
N ASN A 164 -12.98 14.35 8.78
CA ASN A 164 -13.80 13.24 9.23
C ASN A 164 -13.44 11.95 8.50
N PHE A 165 -13.52 10.81 9.19
CA PHE A 165 -13.31 9.49 8.57
C PHE A 165 -14.42 9.13 7.59
N CYS A 166 -14.13 8.29 6.61
CA CYS A 166 -15.13 7.84 5.64
C CYS A 166 -16.30 7.08 6.30
N PHE A 167 -16.08 6.40 7.45
CA PHE A 167 -17.16 5.71 8.18
C PHE A 167 -18.12 6.68 8.89
N GLU A 168 -17.80 7.96 9.00
CA GLU A 168 -18.71 8.98 9.54
C GLU A 168 -19.76 9.41 8.51
N SER A 169 -19.62 9.01 7.24
CA SER A 169 -20.64 9.24 6.23
C SER A 169 -21.93 8.50 6.54
N PRO A 170 -23.12 9.15 6.42
CA PRO A 170 -24.40 8.46 6.55
C PRO A 170 -24.57 7.31 5.55
N ASN A 171 -23.83 7.33 4.44
CA ASN A 171 -23.86 6.30 3.41
C ASN A 171 -22.96 5.09 3.73
N TRP A 172 -22.16 5.12 4.80
CA TRP A 172 -21.23 4.05 5.12
C TRP A 172 -21.94 2.70 5.34
N PHE A 173 -22.93 2.66 6.25
CA PHE A 173 -23.66 1.43 6.58
C PHE A 173 -24.70 1.02 5.54
N THR A 174 -25.03 1.90 4.58
CA THR A 174 -25.81 1.51 3.40
C THR A 174 -24.92 0.91 2.31
N THR A 175 -23.64 1.27 2.27
CA THR A 175 -22.66 0.70 1.36
C THR A 175 -22.10 -0.62 1.90
N PHE A 176 -21.71 -0.65 3.15
CA PHE A 176 -21.18 -1.83 3.84
C PHE A 176 -22.15 -2.22 4.95
N LEU A 177 -22.94 -3.26 4.73
CA LEU A 177 -23.84 -3.79 5.77
C LEU A 177 -23.01 -4.18 7.01
N ARG A 178 -23.61 -4.11 8.18
CA ARG A 178 -22.87 -4.35 9.45
C ARG A 178 -22.19 -5.72 9.50
N GLN A 179 -22.86 -6.76 9.00
CA GLN A 179 -22.30 -8.13 8.89
C GLN A 179 -21.16 -8.27 7.88
N ASN A 180 -20.94 -7.27 7.02
CA ASN A 180 -19.90 -7.26 6.00
C ASN A 180 -18.64 -6.49 6.43
N HIS A 181 -18.54 -6.17 7.74
CA HIS A 181 -17.33 -5.62 8.36
C HIS A 181 -16.51 -6.78 8.94
N ILE A 182 -15.46 -7.18 8.24
CA ILE A 182 -14.64 -8.35 8.60
C ILE A 182 -13.37 -7.90 9.27
N GLN A 183 -13.17 -8.32 10.52
CA GLN A 183 -11.98 -7.99 11.30
C GLN A 183 -10.99 -9.16 11.28
N LEU A 184 -9.82 -8.96 10.65
CA LEU A 184 -8.71 -9.91 10.70
C LEU A 184 -7.99 -9.79 12.03
N ILE A 185 -7.80 -10.90 12.72
CA ILE A 185 -7.21 -10.93 14.07
C ILE A 185 -5.77 -11.45 14.02
N LYS A 186 -5.51 -12.46 13.18
CA LYS A 186 -4.21 -13.12 13.09
C LYS A 186 -3.16 -12.21 12.46
N ILE A 187 -2.06 -11.98 13.17
CA ILE A 187 -0.91 -11.18 12.71
C ILE A 187 0.14 -12.13 12.13
N PHE A 188 0.63 -11.83 10.92
CA PHE A 188 1.63 -12.63 10.21
C PHE A 188 3.00 -11.95 10.12
N ARG A 189 3.05 -10.61 10.28
CA ARG A 189 4.30 -9.84 10.13
C ARG A 189 5.26 -10.04 11.29
N GLN A 190 4.74 -10.03 12.52
CA GLN A 190 5.51 -10.16 13.73
C GLN A 190 5.51 -11.63 14.20
N SER A 191 6.71 -12.20 14.33
CA SER A 191 6.90 -13.53 14.93
C SER A 191 7.00 -13.47 16.46
N ASP A 192 7.31 -12.29 17.01
CA ASP A 192 7.44 -12.03 18.44
C ASP A 192 6.06 -11.75 19.07
N SER A 193 5.58 -12.65 19.91
CA SER A 193 4.27 -12.56 20.58
C SER A 193 4.19 -11.41 21.58
N VAL A 194 5.32 -11.08 22.25
CA VAL A 194 5.40 -9.95 23.20
C VAL A 194 5.25 -8.66 22.43
N TYR A 195 5.99 -8.52 21.34
CA TYR A 195 5.91 -7.31 20.49
C TYR A 195 4.53 -7.15 19.86
N SER A 196 3.95 -8.24 19.35
CA SER A 196 2.57 -8.23 18.84
C SER A 196 1.56 -7.75 19.88
N THR A 197 1.71 -8.19 21.13
CA THR A 197 0.86 -7.75 22.24
C THR A 197 1.04 -6.24 22.51
N ILE A 198 2.27 -5.75 22.52
CA ILE A 198 2.58 -4.32 22.70
C ILE A 198 1.95 -3.50 21.56
N LEU A 199 2.10 -3.93 20.31
CA LEU A 199 1.54 -3.24 19.15
C LEU A 199 -0.01 -3.17 19.21
N ASN A 200 -0.68 -4.24 19.66
CA ASN A 200 -2.13 -4.23 19.83
C ASN A 200 -2.55 -3.26 20.94
N GLN A 201 -1.81 -3.19 22.06
CA GLN A 201 -2.08 -2.22 23.12
C GLN A 201 -1.88 -0.78 22.65
N LEU A 202 -0.83 -0.51 21.86
CA LEU A 202 -0.59 0.80 21.23
C LEU A 202 -1.71 1.17 20.27
N ARG A 203 -2.14 0.21 19.45
CA ARG A 203 -3.24 0.36 18.50
C ARG A 203 -4.52 0.80 19.19
N GLU A 204 -4.89 0.17 20.31
CA GLU A 204 -6.10 0.48 21.07
C GLU A 204 -5.92 1.63 22.07
N GLY A 205 -4.71 2.15 22.25
CA GLY A 205 -4.42 3.16 23.27
C GLY A 205 -4.49 2.66 24.71
N LYS A 206 -4.43 1.33 24.93
CA LYS A 206 -4.52 0.68 26.24
C LYS A 206 -3.19 0.07 26.67
N VAL A 207 -2.15 0.89 26.70
CA VAL A 207 -0.78 0.41 26.94
C VAL A 207 -0.58 0.08 28.42
N LYS A 208 -0.23 -1.17 28.72
CA LYS A 208 0.07 -1.63 30.08
C LYS A 208 1.44 -1.15 30.53
N ARG A 209 1.62 -0.97 31.85
CA ARG A 209 2.90 -0.53 32.44
C ARG A 209 4.06 -1.46 32.08
N SER A 210 3.83 -2.79 32.04
CA SER A 210 4.85 -3.75 31.59
C SER A 210 5.32 -3.49 30.16
N SER A 211 4.39 -3.19 29.25
CA SER A 211 4.72 -2.85 27.84
C SER A 211 5.45 -1.53 27.73
N VAL A 212 5.09 -0.53 28.55
CA VAL A 212 5.84 0.75 28.63
C VAL A 212 7.28 0.49 29.07
N ASN A 213 7.49 -0.35 30.09
CA ASN A 213 8.84 -0.67 30.57
C ASN A 213 9.70 -1.30 29.45
N ILE A 214 9.16 -2.31 28.73
CA ILE A 214 9.84 -2.95 27.61
C ILE A 214 10.20 -1.94 26.50
N LEU A 215 9.28 -1.04 26.16
CA LEU A 215 9.54 0.01 25.17
C LEU A 215 10.57 1.03 25.68
N THR A 216 10.55 1.34 26.97
CA THR A 216 11.53 2.26 27.56
C THR A 216 12.95 1.68 27.53
N GLU A 217 13.10 0.36 27.67
CA GLU A 217 14.40 -0.32 27.50
C GLU A 217 14.95 -0.21 26.07
N GLN A 218 14.10 0.03 25.06
CA GLN A 218 14.55 0.28 23.69
C GLN A 218 15.02 1.73 23.48
N VAL A 219 14.75 2.64 24.43
CA VAL A 219 15.20 4.03 24.33
C VAL A 219 16.71 4.09 24.59
N ASN A 220 17.44 4.71 23.65
CA ASN A 220 18.91 4.79 23.65
C ASN A 220 19.64 3.43 23.65
N LYS A 221 18.96 2.36 23.26
CA LYS A 221 19.60 1.07 22.96
C LYS A 221 20.67 1.29 21.90
N LYS A 222 21.87 0.81 22.15
CA LYS A 222 22.99 0.97 21.21
C LYS A 222 22.84 0.00 20.05
N VAL A 223 23.00 0.52 18.84
CA VAL A 223 23.13 -0.32 17.63
C VAL A 223 24.49 -1.02 17.70
N PRO A 224 24.55 -2.35 17.50
CA PRO A 224 25.82 -3.08 17.44
C PRO A 224 26.74 -2.49 16.36
N GLU A 225 28.05 -2.36 16.64
CA GLU A 225 29.04 -1.80 15.70
C GLU A 225 29.20 -2.64 14.43
N GLU A 226 28.87 -3.92 14.50
CA GLU A 226 28.93 -4.88 13.40
C GLU A 226 27.82 -4.67 12.35
N VAL A 227 26.82 -3.84 12.64
CA VAL A 227 25.71 -3.57 11.73
C VAL A 227 26.17 -2.62 10.63
N ILE A 228 26.40 -3.18 9.44
CA ILE A 228 26.87 -2.42 8.26
C ILE A 228 25.84 -1.40 7.79
N ILE A 229 24.55 -1.73 7.89
CA ILE A 229 23.43 -0.86 7.48
C ILE A 229 22.80 -0.30 8.75
N LYS A 230 22.98 1.00 8.97
CA LYS A 230 22.42 1.68 10.15
C LYS A 230 20.88 1.60 10.14
N PRO A 231 20.22 1.56 11.31
CA PRO A 231 18.75 1.64 11.38
C PRO A 231 18.22 2.86 10.64
N THR A 232 17.20 2.68 9.82
CA THR A 232 16.50 3.82 9.22
C THR A 232 15.80 4.61 10.32
N LYS A 233 16.04 5.93 10.35
CA LYS A 233 15.42 6.83 11.33
C LYS A 233 14.03 7.24 10.87
N LEU A 234 13.02 7.00 11.72
CA LEU A 234 11.64 7.40 11.44
C LEU A 234 11.25 8.64 12.26
N PHE A 235 10.82 9.68 11.56
CA PHE A 235 10.42 10.95 12.18
C PHE A 235 8.99 11.35 11.81
N PRO A 236 8.32 12.11 12.71
CA PRO A 236 6.99 12.65 12.43
C PRO A 236 6.96 13.65 11.27
N THR A 237 8.03 14.45 11.09
CA THR A 237 8.06 15.61 10.18
C THR A 237 9.04 15.47 9.02
N LYS A 238 8.73 16.08 7.86
CA LYS A 238 9.57 16.05 6.65
C LYS A 238 10.89 16.82 6.83
N ASN A 239 10.87 17.97 7.50
CA ASN A 239 12.06 18.83 7.63
C ASN A 239 13.22 18.10 8.30
N LYS A 240 12.94 17.36 9.39
CA LYS A 240 13.95 16.60 10.12
C LYS A 240 14.56 15.48 9.27
N VAL A 241 13.71 14.80 8.49
CA VAL A 241 14.14 13.76 7.54
C VAL A 241 15.05 14.32 6.45
N GLN A 242 14.66 15.43 5.82
CA GLN A 242 15.48 16.06 4.78
C GLN A 242 16.84 16.49 5.32
N GLN A 243 16.87 17.15 6.49
CA GLN A 243 18.11 17.59 7.11
C GLN A 243 19.08 16.44 7.38
N ILE A 244 18.56 15.29 7.87
CA ILE A 244 19.42 14.13 8.15
C ILE A 244 19.95 13.53 6.84
N ASN A 245 19.10 13.31 5.84
CA ASN A 245 19.52 12.73 4.57
C ASN A 245 20.54 13.63 3.85
N ILE A 246 20.36 14.96 3.88
CA ILE A 246 21.33 15.92 3.32
C ILE A 246 22.66 15.86 4.08
N ASN A 247 22.63 15.85 5.41
CA ASN A 247 23.85 15.82 6.21
C ASN A 247 24.62 14.51 6.01
N GLU A 248 23.94 13.37 6.03
CA GLU A 248 24.59 12.07 5.81
C GLU A 248 25.16 11.97 4.38
N MET A 249 24.46 12.50 3.38
CA MET A 249 24.95 12.56 2.00
C MET A 249 26.20 13.48 1.88
N ALA A 250 26.21 14.61 2.59
CA ALA A 250 27.33 15.54 2.59
C ALA A 250 28.60 14.97 3.28
N ASN A 251 28.41 14.07 4.25
CA ASN A 251 29.51 13.37 4.93
C ASN A 251 30.23 12.35 4.03
N LEU A 252 29.62 11.94 2.93
CA LEU A 252 30.26 11.05 1.97
C LEU A 252 31.15 11.86 1.01
N THR A 253 32.39 11.41 0.84
CA THR A 253 33.41 12.08 -0.01
C THR A 253 33.54 11.45 -1.40
N THR A 254 32.81 10.39 -1.68
CA THR A 254 32.82 9.67 -2.95
C THR A 254 32.13 10.44 -4.07
N GLU A 255 32.37 10.06 -5.32
CA GLU A 255 31.77 10.69 -6.51
C GLU A 255 30.23 10.66 -6.47
N VAL A 256 29.59 11.75 -6.94
CA VAL A 256 28.13 11.85 -7.05
C VAL A 256 27.68 11.35 -8.42
N TYR A 257 26.69 10.47 -8.44
CA TYR A 257 25.99 10.08 -9.63
C TYR A 257 24.54 10.58 -9.57
N GLU A 258 24.12 11.29 -10.62
CA GLU A 258 22.80 11.91 -10.71
C GLU A 258 21.90 11.13 -11.67
N TYR A 259 20.69 10.82 -11.24
CA TYR A 259 19.68 10.10 -11.99
C TYR A 259 18.41 10.95 -12.08
N LYS A 260 18.06 11.37 -13.30
CA LYS A 260 16.84 12.15 -13.55
C LYS A 260 15.69 11.25 -13.98
N MET A 261 14.49 11.55 -13.51
CA MET A 261 13.28 10.91 -14.03
C MET A 261 13.17 11.15 -15.53
N LYS A 262 12.72 10.14 -16.25
CA LYS A 262 12.57 10.17 -17.70
C LYS A 262 11.18 9.75 -18.09
N TYR A 263 10.59 10.43 -19.06
CA TYR A 263 9.37 9.98 -19.70
C TYR A 263 9.70 8.90 -20.72
N VAL A 264 8.86 7.88 -20.75
CA VAL A 264 9.08 6.69 -21.59
C VAL A 264 7.86 6.47 -22.46
N ASN A 265 8.09 6.14 -23.71
CA ASN A 265 7.05 5.66 -24.62
C ASN A 265 7.47 4.32 -25.25
N ASP A 266 6.56 3.71 -26.02
CA ASP A 266 6.73 2.38 -26.62
C ASP A 266 6.95 1.26 -25.59
N ILE A 267 6.36 1.41 -24.38
CA ILE A 267 6.34 0.34 -23.39
C ILE A 267 5.42 -0.77 -23.91
N SER A 268 5.91 -2.02 -23.90
CA SER A 268 5.07 -3.17 -24.24
C SER A 268 3.90 -3.28 -23.27
N THR A 269 2.69 -3.40 -23.82
CA THR A 269 1.46 -3.64 -23.05
C THR A 269 1.21 -5.13 -22.80
N ASN A 270 2.10 -6.01 -23.29
CA ASN A 270 1.97 -7.45 -23.07
C ASN A 270 2.11 -7.78 -21.58
N PRO A 271 1.16 -8.50 -20.95
CA PRO A 271 1.24 -8.88 -19.55
C PRO A 271 2.51 -9.63 -19.15
N LYS A 272 3.08 -10.42 -20.07
CA LYS A 272 4.35 -11.14 -19.86
C LYS A 272 5.57 -10.20 -19.74
N ASP A 273 5.51 -9.04 -20.39
CA ASP A 273 6.60 -8.05 -20.36
C ASP A 273 6.45 -7.09 -19.17
N LYS A 274 5.25 -6.94 -18.60
CA LYS A 274 5.01 -6.11 -17.41
C LYS A 274 5.86 -6.53 -16.21
N ASN A 275 6.13 -7.82 -16.06
CA ASN A 275 6.99 -8.35 -15.00
C ASN A 275 8.49 -8.06 -15.23
N ASN A 276 8.88 -7.51 -16.38
CA ASN A 276 10.28 -7.24 -16.74
C ASN A 276 10.60 -5.76 -16.90
N LEU A 277 9.80 -4.86 -16.33
CA LEU A 277 9.97 -3.40 -16.41
C LEU A 277 11.27 -2.90 -15.74
N ASN A 278 11.89 -3.74 -14.89
CA ASN A 278 13.22 -3.48 -14.31
C ASN A 278 14.38 -3.58 -15.32
N ASN A 279 14.16 -4.15 -16.52
CA ASN A 279 15.17 -4.38 -17.52
C ASN A 279 14.97 -3.56 -18.81
N VAL A 280 14.14 -2.51 -18.77
CA VAL A 280 13.91 -1.64 -19.93
C VAL A 280 15.22 -0.97 -20.33
N SER A 281 15.60 -1.17 -21.58
CA SER A 281 16.82 -0.55 -22.13
C SER A 281 16.67 0.97 -22.15
N VAL A 282 17.61 1.67 -21.55
CA VAL A 282 17.67 3.14 -21.55
C VAL A 282 17.73 3.71 -22.98
N LYS A 283 18.21 2.95 -23.96
CA LYS A 283 18.18 3.32 -25.39
C LYS A 283 16.77 3.46 -25.97
N LYS A 284 15.75 2.89 -25.31
CA LYS A 284 14.34 3.06 -25.69
C LYS A 284 13.66 4.25 -25.01
N LEU A 285 14.35 4.93 -24.08
CA LEU A 285 13.83 6.14 -23.44
C LEU A 285 13.89 7.29 -24.46
N LYS A 286 12.72 7.79 -24.87
CA LYS A 286 12.60 8.91 -25.80
C LYS A 286 12.44 10.21 -25.03
N THR A 287 12.86 11.32 -25.64
CA THR A 287 12.67 12.67 -25.10
C THR A 287 11.20 13.08 -25.17
N GLU A 288 10.78 13.99 -24.28
CA GLU A 288 9.40 14.49 -24.14
C GLU A 288 8.76 14.93 -25.47
N ASP A 289 9.54 15.54 -26.38
CA ASP A 289 9.08 16.07 -27.65
C ASP A 289 8.56 15.01 -28.65
N LYS A 290 8.73 13.73 -28.37
CA LYS A 290 8.36 12.61 -29.26
C LYS A 290 7.27 11.71 -28.70
N LEU A 291 6.63 12.10 -27.59
CA LEU A 291 5.56 11.32 -26.98
C LEU A 291 4.27 11.45 -27.82
N LYS A 292 3.97 10.43 -28.61
CA LYS A 292 2.75 10.35 -29.41
C LYS A 292 2.07 9.02 -29.17
N VAL A 293 0.81 9.08 -28.74
CA VAL A 293 -0.05 7.90 -28.58
C VAL A 293 -1.35 8.16 -29.32
N ALA A 294 -1.76 7.23 -30.17
CA ALA A 294 -2.98 7.36 -30.96
C ALA A 294 -4.20 7.57 -30.05
N GLY A 295 -5.01 8.57 -30.37
CA GLY A 295 -6.23 8.88 -29.63
C GLY A 295 -6.06 9.81 -28.40
N PHE A 296 -4.84 10.28 -28.11
CA PHE A 296 -4.56 11.22 -27.01
C PHE A 296 -3.83 12.47 -27.52
N THR A 297 -4.16 13.63 -26.94
CA THR A 297 -3.43 14.86 -27.21
C THR A 297 -2.13 14.91 -26.41
N GLN A 298 -1.17 15.72 -26.86
CA GLN A 298 0.10 15.92 -26.14
C GLN A 298 -0.15 16.43 -24.71
N GLU A 299 -1.10 17.32 -24.53
CA GLU A 299 -1.47 17.84 -23.20
C GLU A 299 -1.99 16.75 -22.28
N GLN A 300 -2.80 15.82 -22.78
CA GLN A 300 -3.31 14.68 -22.00
C GLN A 300 -2.17 13.74 -21.60
N ILE A 301 -1.23 13.48 -22.52
CA ILE A 301 -0.06 12.63 -22.28
C ILE A 301 0.82 13.26 -21.19
N ILE A 302 1.15 14.54 -21.31
CA ILE A 302 1.99 15.26 -20.33
C ILE A 302 1.29 15.32 -18.97
N ALA A 303 0.00 15.63 -18.93
CA ALA A 303 -0.76 15.68 -17.67
C ALA A 303 -0.77 14.33 -16.94
N GLU A 304 -0.89 13.23 -17.68
CA GLU A 304 -0.85 11.88 -17.12
C GLU A 304 0.56 11.54 -16.57
N LEU A 305 1.62 11.85 -17.33
CA LEU A 305 3.00 11.62 -16.89
C LEU A 305 3.36 12.46 -15.67
N GLU A 306 2.94 13.72 -15.62
CA GLU A 306 3.10 14.57 -14.42
C GLU A 306 2.32 14.04 -13.22
N GLN A 307 1.17 13.43 -13.45
CA GLN A 307 0.42 12.80 -12.36
C GLN A 307 1.13 11.55 -11.83
N ILE A 308 1.66 10.70 -12.71
CA ILE A 308 2.48 9.54 -12.30
C ILE A 308 3.68 10.02 -11.49
N LYS A 309 4.44 10.99 -12.01
CA LYS A 309 5.63 11.57 -11.39
C LYS A 309 5.34 12.09 -9.97
N LYS A 310 4.25 12.83 -9.76
CA LYS A 310 3.83 13.32 -8.44
C LYS A 310 3.47 12.21 -7.45
N ASN A 311 3.00 11.08 -7.94
CA ASN A 311 2.62 9.93 -7.11
C ASN A 311 3.81 9.03 -6.74
N LEU A 312 4.95 9.16 -7.43
CA LEU A 312 6.14 8.36 -7.13
C LEU A 312 6.80 8.81 -5.83
N ILE A 313 7.36 7.83 -5.12
CA ILE A 313 8.16 8.07 -3.90
C ILE A 313 9.55 8.60 -4.26
N CYS A 314 10.07 8.16 -5.41
CA CYS A 314 11.39 8.51 -5.90
C CYS A 314 11.49 10.02 -6.17
N GLU A 315 12.68 10.56 -5.93
CA GLU A 315 12.99 11.95 -6.26
C GLU A 315 13.15 12.12 -7.78
N GLU A 316 12.75 13.27 -8.32
CA GLU A 316 12.91 13.59 -9.73
C GLU A 316 14.38 13.62 -10.15
N GLU A 317 15.22 14.17 -9.28
CA GLU A 317 16.67 14.21 -9.40
C GLU A 317 17.27 13.47 -8.20
N LEU A 318 17.58 12.20 -8.41
CA LEU A 318 18.14 11.34 -7.37
C LEU A 318 19.66 11.40 -7.45
N GLN A 319 20.30 11.86 -6.38
CA GLN A 319 21.74 11.85 -6.22
C GLN A 319 22.16 10.66 -5.36
N LEU A 320 23.11 9.88 -5.83
CA LEU A 320 23.65 8.72 -5.16
C LEU A 320 25.18 8.76 -5.09
N ARG A 321 25.72 8.22 -4.00
CA ARG A 321 27.15 8.04 -3.76
C ARG A 321 27.43 6.64 -3.27
N GLU A 322 28.63 6.13 -3.47
CA GLU A 322 29.11 4.95 -2.75
C GLU A 322 29.09 5.23 -1.25
N GLY A 323 28.57 4.30 -0.46
CA GLY A 323 28.31 4.47 0.97
C GLY A 323 26.91 4.99 1.30
N ALA A 324 26.12 5.44 0.32
CA ALA A 324 24.77 5.92 0.58
C ALA A 324 23.85 4.79 1.01
N GLN A 325 23.10 5.03 2.10
CA GLN A 325 22.07 4.10 2.57
C GLN A 325 20.78 4.35 1.81
N VAL A 326 20.28 3.29 1.20
CA VAL A 326 19.12 3.36 0.30
C VAL A 326 18.07 2.30 0.65
N MET A 327 16.84 2.55 0.23
CA MET A 327 15.73 1.61 0.31
C MET A 327 15.13 1.42 -1.08
N CYS A 328 14.90 0.17 -1.44
CA CYS A 328 14.18 -0.19 -2.65
C CYS A 328 12.69 0.15 -2.51
N VAL A 329 12.08 0.72 -3.55
CA VAL A 329 10.68 1.15 -3.52
C VAL A 329 9.79 0.35 -4.47
N VAL A 330 10.31 -0.72 -5.04
CA VAL A 330 9.59 -1.68 -5.88
C VAL A 330 9.98 -3.11 -5.52
N ASN A 331 9.21 -4.08 -6.00
CA ASN A 331 9.58 -5.49 -5.91
C ASN A 331 10.46 -5.83 -7.11
N LEU A 332 11.75 -6.08 -6.88
CA LEU A 332 12.72 -6.39 -7.94
C LEU A 332 12.80 -7.90 -8.19
N ASP A 333 12.96 -8.67 -7.12
CA ASP A 333 13.08 -10.13 -7.19
C ASP A 333 12.63 -10.73 -5.84
N VAL A 334 11.35 -11.09 -5.77
CA VAL A 334 10.73 -11.61 -4.55
C VAL A 334 11.02 -13.10 -4.37
N GLU A 335 11.18 -13.84 -5.46
CA GLU A 335 11.28 -15.29 -5.42
C GLU A 335 12.68 -15.76 -5.04
N PHE A 336 13.72 -15.25 -5.70
CA PHE A 336 15.11 -15.71 -5.54
C PHE A 336 15.90 -14.81 -4.60
N ALA A 337 16.07 -13.55 -4.96
CA ALA A 337 16.89 -12.63 -4.19
C ALA A 337 16.17 -12.06 -2.96
N LYS A 338 14.85 -12.20 -2.86
CA LYS A 338 13.99 -11.66 -1.79
C LYS A 338 14.14 -10.14 -1.61
N ILE A 339 14.31 -9.41 -2.73
CA ILE A 339 14.37 -7.96 -2.77
C ILE A 339 12.99 -7.41 -3.13
N CYS A 340 12.37 -6.80 -2.17
CA CYS A 340 11.03 -6.22 -2.28
C CYS A 340 11.02 -4.75 -1.87
N ASN A 341 9.88 -4.13 -2.04
CA ASN A 341 9.68 -2.78 -1.53
C ASN A 341 9.89 -2.73 -0.01
N GLY A 342 10.70 -1.77 0.44
CA GLY A 342 11.16 -1.67 1.83
C GLY A 342 12.51 -2.34 2.10
N SER A 343 13.07 -3.11 1.15
CA SER A 343 14.40 -3.72 1.32
C SER A 343 15.47 -2.64 1.42
N GLN A 344 16.20 -2.65 2.53
CA GLN A 344 17.25 -1.69 2.85
C GLN A 344 18.62 -2.20 2.39
N GLY A 345 19.48 -1.28 1.99
CA GLY A 345 20.83 -1.60 1.54
C GLY A 345 21.77 -0.40 1.57
N ILE A 346 23.01 -0.64 1.23
CA ILE A 346 24.05 0.37 1.07
C ILE A 346 24.65 0.26 -0.34
N ILE A 347 24.92 1.40 -0.96
CA ILE A 347 25.59 1.43 -2.27
C ILE A 347 27.06 1.08 -2.04
N VAL A 348 27.53 0.02 -2.70
CA VAL A 348 28.90 -0.50 -2.59
C VAL A 348 29.74 -0.23 -3.84
N GLY A 349 29.19 0.49 -4.79
CA GLY A 349 29.84 0.88 -6.05
C GLY A 349 28.85 1.09 -7.16
N PHE A 350 29.37 1.31 -8.35
CA PHE A 350 28.60 1.51 -9.58
C PHE A 350 29.17 0.64 -10.69
N THR A 351 28.29 0.20 -11.60
CA THR A 351 28.69 -0.60 -12.77
C THR A 351 28.05 -0.03 -14.03
N GLU A 352 28.66 -0.27 -15.17
CA GLU A 352 28.08 0.11 -16.45
C GLU A 352 26.99 -0.87 -16.86
N SER A 353 25.82 -0.35 -17.18
CA SER A 353 24.70 -1.08 -17.74
C SER A 353 24.16 -0.29 -18.94
N LYS A 354 24.41 -0.77 -20.15
CA LYS A 354 23.89 -0.17 -21.40
C LYS A 354 24.18 1.34 -21.50
N ASP A 355 25.45 1.72 -21.34
CA ASP A 355 26.00 3.09 -21.43
C ASP A 355 25.55 4.02 -20.28
N ILE A 356 25.06 3.49 -19.17
CA ILE A 356 24.74 4.25 -17.96
C ILE A 356 25.38 3.55 -16.76
N LYS A 357 26.02 4.33 -15.89
CA LYS A 357 26.45 3.84 -14.59
C LYS A 357 25.23 3.66 -13.70
N VAL A 358 25.04 2.45 -13.16
CA VAL A 358 23.95 2.11 -12.26
C VAL A 358 24.50 1.66 -10.90
N PRO A 359 23.81 1.95 -9.78
CA PRO A 359 24.31 1.61 -8.46
C PRO A 359 24.26 0.10 -8.22
N ILE A 360 25.30 -0.41 -7.53
CA ILE A 360 25.31 -1.76 -6.94
C ILE A 360 24.94 -1.62 -5.47
N VAL A 361 23.83 -2.22 -5.07
CA VAL A 361 23.34 -2.20 -3.69
C VAL A 361 23.62 -3.55 -3.02
N LYS A 362 24.26 -3.50 -1.84
CA LYS A 362 24.34 -4.64 -0.92
C LYS A 362 23.20 -4.50 0.08
N PHE A 363 22.23 -5.40 -0.02
CA PHE A 363 21.04 -5.41 0.84
C PHE A 363 21.30 -6.07 2.20
N THR A 364 20.39 -5.83 3.17
CA THR A 364 20.48 -6.40 4.54
C THR A 364 20.53 -7.93 4.56
N ASN A 365 19.91 -8.59 3.59
CA ASN A 365 19.96 -10.04 3.43
C ASN A 365 21.26 -10.58 2.81
N GLY A 366 22.26 -9.71 2.60
CA GLY A 366 23.58 -10.05 2.05
C GLY A 366 23.66 -10.06 0.52
N VAL A 367 22.53 -10.01 -0.18
CA VAL A 367 22.49 -10.00 -1.65
C VAL A 367 23.09 -8.71 -2.18
N LYS A 368 23.92 -8.80 -3.22
CA LYS A 368 24.41 -7.65 -4.01
C LYS A 368 23.74 -7.67 -5.37
N MET A 369 23.13 -6.54 -5.75
CA MET A 369 22.41 -6.40 -7.02
C MET A 369 22.66 -5.02 -7.64
N ALA A 370 22.90 -5.01 -8.97
CA ALA A 370 22.90 -3.77 -9.74
C ALA A 370 21.47 -3.33 -10.00
N ILE A 371 21.15 -2.07 -9.64
CA ILE A 371 19.79 -1.54 -9.72
C ILE A 371 19.64 -0.67 -10.96
N ASN A 372 18.89 -1.16 -11.93
CA ASN A 372 18.58 -0.45 -13.17
C ASN A 372 17.37 0.47 -13.00
N TYR A 373 17.12 1.30 -14.03
CA TYR A 373 15.88 2.05 -14.13
C TYR A 373 14.68 1.11 -14.12
N HIS A 374 13.72 1.44 -13.30
CA HIS A 374 12.39 0.84 -13.29
C HIS A 374 11.42 1.77 -14.00
N VAL A 375 10.47 1.21 -14.76
CA VAL A 375 9.44 1.96 -15.45
C VAL A 375 8.11 1.77 -14.74
N TRP A 376 7.49 2.88 -14.33
CA TRP A 376 6.10 2.92 -13.88
C TRP A 376 5.22 3.28 -15.08
N PRO A 377 4.51 2.31 -15.68
CA PRO A 377 3.65 2.56 -16.84
C PRO A 377 2.41 3.34 -16.44
N SER A 378 1.83 4.07 -17.39
CA SER A 378 0.49 4.62 -17.22
C SER A 378 -0.56 3.53 -17.37
N ASP A 379 -1.51 3.52 -16.43
CA ASP A 379 -2.68 2.66 -16.51
C ASP A 379 -3.76 3.24 -17.43
N ASN A 380 -3.72 4.55 -17.64
CA ASN A 380 -4.75 5.28 -18.40
C ASN A 380 -4.38 5.42 -19.87
N ILE A 381 -3.10 5.59 -20.20
CA ILE A 381 -2.59 5.78 -21.56
C ILE A 381 -1.58 4.67 -21.84
N PRO A 382 -1.95 3.64 -22.61
CA PRO A 382 -1.05 2.52 -22.91
C PRO A 382 0.22 2.98 -23.61
N GLY A 383 1.35 2.38 -23.27
CA GLY A 383 2.63 2.58 -23.95
C GLY A 383 3.46 3.75 -23.43
N ILE A 384 2.98 4.54 -22.48
CA ILE A 384 3.76 5.59 -21.81
C ILE A 384 4.00 5.30 -20.32
N GLY A 385 5.00 5.95 -19.75
CA GLY A 385 5.30 5.84 -18.31
C GLY A 385 6.44 6.74 -17.89
N VAL A 386 6.80 6.62 -16.62
CA VAL A 386 7.91 7.35 -15.99
C VAL A 386 8.98 6.35 -15.56
N ALA A 387 10.23 6.62 -15.84
CA ALA A 387 11.36 5.80 -15.44
C ALA A 387 12.26 6.52 -14.45
N GLN A 388 12.71 5.82 -13.40
CA GLN A 388 13.70 6.27 -12.43
C GLN A 388 14.42 5.07 -11.82
N ILE A 389 15.58 5.27 -11.22
CA ILE A 389 16.20 4.28 -10.33
C ILE A 389 15.25 4.08 -9.12
N PRO A 390 14.77 2.85 -8.83
CA PRO A 390 13.75 2.60 -7.81
C PRO A 390 14.35 2.57 -6.40
N LEU A 391 15.12 3.60 -6.07
CA LEU A 391 15.77 3.79 -4.77
C LEU A 391 15.43 5.16 -4.19
N ILE A 392 15.38 5.23 -2.87
CA ILE A 392 15.36 6.48 -2.11
C ILE A 392 16.43 6.43 -1.04
N LEU A 393 16.92 7.61 -0.64
CA LEU A 393 17.79 7.71 0.53
C LEU A 393 17.02 7.27 1.78
N SER A 394 17.61 6.43 2.60
CA SER A 394 16.94 5.79 3.72
C SER A 394 17.66 5.87 5.06
N TRP A 395 18.53 6.85 5.25
CA TRP A 395 19.01 7.17 6.61
C TRP A 395 17.86 7.67 7.48
N ALA A 396 16.96 8.47 6.89
CA ALA A 396 15.74 8.91 7.54
C ALA A 396 14.54 8.91 6.61
N LEU A 397 13.35 8.58 7.16
CA LEU A 397 12.05 8.61 6.49
C LEU A 397 10.99 9.24 7.39
N THR A 398 9.93 9.79 6.78
CA THR A 398 8.75 10.16 7.58
C THR A 398 7.93 8.92 7.92
N ILE A 399 7.26 8.94 9.09
CA ILE A 399 6.34 7.87 9.50
C ILE A 399 5.26 7.65 8.42
N HIS A 400 4.78 8.71 7.78
CA HIS A 400 3.80 8.61 6.67
C HIS A 400 4.37 7.84 5.47
N LYS A 401 5.60 8.15 5.05
CA LYS A 401 6.24 7.44 3.91
C LYS A 401 6.59 5.99 4.22
N SER A 402 6.71 5.63 5.51
CA SER A 402 6.96 4.25 5.92
C SER A 402 5.68 3.41 6.05
N GLN A 403 4.49 4.02 5.91
CA GLN A 403 3.22 3.29 5.99
C GLN A 403 3.16 2.21 4.89
N GLY A 404 2.75 1.00 5.27
CA GLY A 404 2.76 -0.16 4.39
C GLY A 404 4.12 -0.89 4.32
N ALA A 405 5.26 -0.18 4.41
CA ALA A 405 6.59 -0.81 4.38
C ALA A 405 6.86 -1.69 5.60
N THR A 406 7.79 -2.63 5.46
CA THR A 406 8.27 -3.46 6.55
C THR A 406 9.78 -3.29 6.65
N LEU A 407 10.27 -2.93 7.84
CA LEU A 407 11.68 -2.66 8.12
C LEU A 407 12.23 -3.77 9.03
N ASP A 408 13.45 -4.24 8.72
CA ASP A 408 14.13 -5.18 9.61
C ASP A 408 14.61 -4.49 10.87
N ILE A 409 15.20 -3.30 10.70
CA ILE A 409 15.73 -2.44 11.79
C ILE A 409 15.30 -0.99 11.55
N ALA A 410 14.87 -0.31 12.62
CA ALA A 410 14.55 1.12 12.57
C ALA A 410 14.81 1.81 13.90
N GLU A 411 15.21 3.08 13.82
CA GLU A 411 15.34 4.01 14.96
C GLU A 411 14.20 5.03 14.91
N ILE A 412 13.33 5.01 15.90
CA ILE A 412 12.06 5.74 15.86
C ILE A 412 12.03 6.85 16.90
N ASP A 413 11.73 8.08 16.46
CA ASP A 413 11.40 9.19 17.35
C ASP A 413 9.90 9.17 17.67
N ALA A 414 9.55 8.51 18.77
CA ALA A 414 8.20 8.47 19.34
C ALA A 414 8.02 9.47 20.50
N GLY A 415 8.79 10.55 20.48
CA GLY A 415 8.83 11.59 21.52
C GLY A 415 7.78 12.68 21.35
N SER A 416 8.17 13.91 21.74
CA SER A 416 7.29 15.08 21.76
C SER A 416 6.83 15.52 20.36
N GLY A 417 7.57 15.15 19.31
CA GLY A 417 7.26 15.47 17.91
C GLY A 417 6.04 14.71 17.34
N ILE A 418 5.52 13.69 18.02
CA ILE A 418 4.29 13.02 17.65
C ILE A 418 3.12 13.98 17.79
N PHE A 419 2.35 14.18 16.72
CA PHE A 419 1.25 15.15 16.67
C PHE A 419 -0.11 14.52 16.29
N GLU A 420 -0.11 13.32 15.69
CA GLU A 420 -1.33 12.69 15.19
C GLU A 420 -1.67 11.40 15.95
N CYS A 421 -2.98 11.11 16.08
CA CYS A 421 -3.45 9.83 16.60
C CYS A 421 -2.95 8.67 15.73
N GLY A 422 -2.61 7.54 16.36
CA GLY A 422 -2.12 6.36 15.65
C GLY A 422 -0.67 6.46 15.13
N GLN A 423 -0.05 7.63 15.11
CA GLN A 423 1.28 7.84 14.50
C GLN A 423 2.37 6.99 15.18
N THR A 424 2.36 6.89 16.53
CA THR A 424 3.28 6.00 17.27
C THR A 424 3.05 4.54 16.89
N TYR A 425 1.79 4.09 16.86
CA TYR A 425 1.46 2.73 16.46
C TYR A 425 1.94 2.42 15.03
N VAL A 426 1.67 3.32 14.08
CA VAL A 426 2.13 3.15 12.69
C VAL A 426 3.64 3.01 12.62
N ALA A 427 4.38 3.88 13.31
CA ALA A 427 5.84 3.84 13.31
C ALA A 427 6.39 2.51 13.86
N LEU A 428 5.97 2.11 15.06
CA LEU A 428 6.46 0.89 15.69
C LEU A 428 6.02 -0.35 14.89
N SER A 429 4.80 -0.38 14.33
CA SER A 429 4.32 -1.51 13.54
C SER A 429 5.09 -1.74 12.22
N ARG A 430 6.02 -0.86 11.85
CA ARG A 430 6.89 -1.08 10.68
C ARG A 430 7.95 -2.14 10.94
N VAL A 431 8.41 -2.28 12.18
CA VAL A 431 9.49 -3.20 12.56
C VAL A 431 8.94 -4.60 12.85
N LYS A 432 9.71 -5.62 12.50
CA LYS A 432 9.30 -7.03 12.64
C LYS A 432 9.35 -7.54 14.08
N SER A 433 10.30 -7.05 14.88
CA SER A 433 10.57 -7.57 16.24
C SER A 433 11.15 -6.49 17.15
N LEU A 434 11.13 -6.71 18.46
CA LEU A 434 11.79 -5.86 19.45
C LEU A 434 13.31 -5.77 19.26
N GLU A 435 13.92 -6.80 18.70
CA GLU A 435 15.35 -6.82 18.42
C GLU A 435 15.75 -5.71 17.44
N GLY A 436 14.97 -5.54 16.37
CA GLY A 436 15.19 -4.51 15.35
C GLY A 436 14.67 -3.13 15.73
N LEU A 437 14.03 -2.98 16.90
CA LEU A 437 13.49 -1.72 17.37
C LEU A 437 14.50 -0.94 18.17
N TYR A 438 14.75 0.31 17.76
CA TYR A 438 15.54 1.31 18.48
C TYR A 438 14.67 2.56 18.65
N LEU A 439 14.67 3.16 19.84
CA LEU A 439 13.93 4.40 20.10
C LEU A 439 14.91 5.51 20.49
N THR A 440 14.77 6.68 19.86
CA THR A 440 15.48 7.90 20.32
C THR A 440 14.73 8.58 21.45
N ALA A 441 13.39 8.48 21.44
CA ALA A 441 12.52 9.01 22.47
C ALA A 441 11.20 8.24 22.50
N LEU A 442 10.57 8.20 23.66
CA LEU A 442 9.21 7.66 23.85
C LEU A 442 8.41 8.61 24.74
N ASN A 443 7.28 9.10 24.25
CA ASN A 443 6.33 9.87 25.04
C ASN A 443 4.99 9.15 25.13
N VAL A 444 4.77 8.43 26.23
CA VAL A 444 3.55 7.66 26.47
C VAL A 444 2.29 8.53 26.42
N GLY A 445 2.38 9.80 26.87
CA GLY A 445 1.26 10.75 26.81
C GLY A 445 0.84 11.16 25.39
N LYS A 446 1.68 10.87 24.39
CA LYS A 446 1.38 11.08 22.98
C LYS A 446 0.76 9.86 22.28
N ILE A 447 0.69 8.72 22.97
CA ILE A 447 -0.01 7.53 22.47
C ILE A 447 -1.51 7.78 22.62
N LYS A 448 -2.09 8.33 21.58
CA LYS A 448 -3.50 8.71 21.56
C LYS A 448 -4.25 7.96 20.48
N VAL A 449 -5.49 7.63 20.77
CA VAL A 449 -6.45 7.02 19.85
C VAL A 449 -7.63 7.96 19.68
N ASN A 450 -8.14 8.08 18.48
CA ASN A 450 -9.32 8.88 18.20
C ASN A 450 -10.56 8.19 18.81
N LYS A 451 -11.33 8.94 19.61
CA LYS A 451 -12.53 8.42 20.26
C LYS A 451 -13.56 7.91 19.26
N LYS A 452 -13.76 8.61 18.14
CA LYS A 452 -14.70 8.15 17.09
C LYS A 452 -14.31 6.78 16.53
N VAL A 453 -13.00 6.51 16.41
CA VAL A 453 -12.49 5.20 15.98
C VAL A 453 -12.77 4.14 17.04
N GLN A 454 -12.52 4.44 18.31
CA GLN A 454 -12.85 3.51 19.40
C GLN A 454 -14.34 3.16 19.42
N ASP A 455 -15.20 4.18 19.30
CA ASP A 455 -16.65 4.01 19.29
C ASP A 455 -17.11 3.16 18.09
N PHE A 456 -16.52 3.41 16.91
CA PHE A 456 -16.80 2.62 15.70
C PHE A 456 -16.43 1.14 15.88
N TYR A 457 -15.23 0.83 16.35
CA TYR A 457 -14.83 -0.57 16.59
C TYR A 457 -15.59 -1.23 17.74
N ASN A 458 -15.97 -0.49 18.80
CA ASN A 458 -16.82 -1.00 19.86
C ASN A 458 -18.21 -1.40 19.33
N GLN A 459 -18.78 -0.60 18.40
CA GLN A 459 -20.04 -0.95 17.75
C GLN A 459 -19.92 -2.22 16.90
N LEU A 460 -18.81 -2.38 16.15
CA LEU A 460 -18.56 -3.59 15.38
C LEU A 460 -18.41 -4.83 16.26
N ASN A 461 -17.66 -4.71 17.36
CA ASN A 461 -17.42 -5.83 18.31
C ASN A 461 -18.70 -6.27 19.02
N ASN A 462 -19.56 -5.33 19.40
CA ASN A 462 -20.84 -5.64 20.05
C ASN A 462 -21.79 -6.39 19.11
N ASN A 463 -21.72 -6.13 17.81
CA ASN A 463 -22.54 -6.79 16.80
C ASN A 463 -21.97 -8.16 16.36
N ASN A 464 -20.63 -8.32 16.35
CA ASN A 464 -19.96 -9.58 16.05
C ASN A 464 -20.13 -10.66 17.14
N ASN A 465 -20.64 -10.28 18.31
CA ASN A 465 -21.08 -11.22 19.35
C ASN A 465 -22.48 -11.82 19.05
N THR A 466 -23.13 -11.45 17.95
CA THR A 466 -24.39 -12.04 17.53
C THR A 466 -24.16 -13.47 17.04
N THR A 467 -25.11 -14.33 17.34
CA THR A 467 -25.12 -15.78 17.17
C THR A 467 -24.83 -16.24 15.73
N GLU A 468 -25.10 -15.40 14.75
CA GLU A 468 -24.93 -15.70 13.29
C GLU A 468 -23.46 -15.87 12.86
N LEU A 469 -22.56 -14.97 13.29
CA LEU A 469 -21.13 -15.11 12.96
C LEU A 469 -20.48 -16.30 13.68
N LYS A 470 -20.95 -16.62 14.89
CA LYS A 470 -20.52 -17.82 15.60
C LYS A 470 -21.01 -19.10 14.93
N GLN A 471 -22.23 -19.09 14.38
CA GLN A 471 -22.78 -20.20 13.62
C GLN A 471 -22.07 -20.40 12.30
N GLU A 472 -21.84 -19.35 11.50
CA GLU A 472 -21.00 -19.42 10.28
C GLU A 472 -19.59 -19.95 10.58
N LEU A 473 -18.99 -19.52 11.70
CA LEU A 473 -17.67 -19.99 12.16
C LEU A 473 -17.70 -21.48 12.56
N GLU A 474 -18.77 -21.96 13.16
CA GLU A 474 -18.94 -23.38 13.52
C GLU A 474 -19.25 -24.23 12.29
N GLU A 475 -20.06 -23.76 11.37
CA GLU A 475 -20.38 -24.46 10.11
C GLU A 475 -19.13 -24.62 9.21
N ILE A 476 -18.29 -23.56 9.10
CA ILE A 476 -17.02 -23.63 8.35
C ILE A 476 -16.06 -24.62 9.02
N LYS A 477 -15.96 -24.64 10.36
CA LYS A 477 -15.15 -25.62 11.08
C LYS A 477 -15.64 -27.05 10.86
N GLN A 478 -16.93 -27.28 10.88
CA GLN A 478 -17.53 -28.60 10.65
C GLN A 478 -17.34 -29.07 9.21
N THR A 479 -17.47 -28.16 8.21
CA THR A 479 -17.26 -28.49 6.82
C THR A 479 -15.78 -28.79 6.52
N THR A 480 -14.85 -28.10 7.16
CA THR A 480 -13.39 -28.36 7.02
C THR A 480 -12.97 -29.67 7.66
N VAL A 481 -13.67 -30.11 8.71
CA VAL A 481 -13.42 -31.41 9.39
C VAL A 481 -14.02 -32.58 8.61
N LEU A 482 -15.12 -32.37 7.86
CA LEU A 482 -15.80 -33.42 7.10
C LEU A 482 -15.14 -33.72 5.72
N TYR A 483 -14.29 -32.84 5.18
CA TYR A 483 -13.61 -33.05 3.91
C TYR A 483 -12.08 -32.79 3.97
N PRO A 484 -11.33 -33.62 4.72
CA PRO A 484 -9.88 -33.44 4.74
C PRO A 484 -9.16 -33.95 3.48
N ASN A 485 -9.82 -34.67 2.54
CA ASN A 485 -9.11 -35.43 1.48
C ASN A 485 -9.76 -35.45 0.08
N SER A 486 -10.77 -34.64 -0.23
CA SER A 486 -11.45 -34.75 -1.55
C SER A 486 -10.77 -34.01 -2.72
N LEU A 487 -9.65 -33.34 -2.50
CA LEU A 487 -8.88 -32.65 -3.57
C LEU A 487 -7.63 -33.40 -4.04
N GLN A 488 -7.26 -34.54 -3.41
CA GLN A 488 -6.11 -35.35 -3.86
C GLN A 488 -6.49 -36.52 -4.79
N GLU A 489 -7.77 -36.91 -4.87
CA GLU A 489 -8.17 -38.06 -5.71
C GLU A 489 -8.52 -37.71 -7.16
N LYS A 490 -8.73 -36.43 -7.52
CA LYS A 490 -9.00 -36.03 -8.92
C LYS A 490 -7.77 -35.87 -9.80
N THR A 491 -6.56 -35.98 -9.26
CA THR A 491 -5.31 -35.89 -10.04
C THR A 491 -4.70 -37.24 -10.39
N THR A 492 -5.24 -38.35 -9.88
CA THR A 492 -4.75 -39.70 -10.18
C THR A 492 -5.47 -40.39 -11.33
N ASP A 493 -6.68 -39.97 -11.69
CA ASP A 493 -7.44 -40.57 -12.81
C ASP A 493 -7.07 -40.06 -14.20
N VAL A 494 -6.38 -38.90 -14.30
CA VAL A 494 -5.92 -38.37 -15.60
C VAL A 494 -4.62 -39.03 -16.08
N LYS A 495 -3.89 -39.69 -15.22
CA LYS A 495 -2.64 -40.43 -15.61
C LYS A 495 -2.86 -41.85 -16.13
N LYS A 496 -4.06 -42.39 -16.06
CA LYS A 496 -4.39 -43.73 -16.59
C LYS A 496 -4.99 -43.77 -18.00
N LEU A 497 -5.24 -42.61 -18.60
CA LEU A 497 -5.83 -42.50 -19.96
C LEU A 497 -4.83 -42.13 -21.06
N VAL A 498 -3.52 -42.05 -20.76
CA VAL A 498 -2.46 -41.70 -21.75
C VAL A 498 -1.52 -42.87 -22.07
N THR A 499 -1.84 -44.11 -21.62
CA THR A 499 -1.00 -45.31 -21.93
C THR A 499 -1.79 -46.45 -22.60
N LEU A 500 -2.83 -46.13 -23.37
CA LEU A 500 -3.44 -47.10 -24.32
C LEU A 500 -4.04 -46.33 -25.50
N GLY A 501 -3.20 -46.05 -26.50
CA GLY A 501 -3.62 -45.47 -27.76
C GLY A 501 -2.42 -44.94 -28.53
#